data_030be7865951058857d593ecec549e90
#
_entry.id   030be7865951058857d593ecec549e90
#
_cell.length_a   1.000
_cell.length_b   1.000
_cell.length_c   1.000
_cell.angle_alpha   90.00
_cell.angle_beta   90.00
_cell.angle_gamma   90.00
#
_symmetry.space_group_name_H-M   'P 1'
#
loop_
_entity.id
_entity.type
_entity.pdbx_description
1 polymer ?
#
loop_
_entity_poly.entity_id
_entity_poly.type
_entity_poly.pdbx_seq_one_letter_code
_entity_poly.pdbx_strand_id
1 'polypeptide(L)'
;TWAREQMIQPTFASTESEEPGVGSVTISGPYNARGPGETPSRGRIFVCRPTNSQDQEPCARKIISTLARHAYRRPIADQELPSLLAPYHIGREEGGFEEGIELALQRILVSPEFLFRIEQDPEDIEPGTAYPIRDLELASRLSFFLWSSIPDDTLVDLATRGQLKDPTVLEKQV
;
A
#
# COMPACT_ATOMS: atom_id res chain seq x y z
N THR A 1 10.52 -21.38 5.77
CA THR A 1 9.76 -22.64 5.60
C THR A 1 8.31 -22.33 5.25
N TRP A 2 8.05 -21.75 4.07
CA TRP A 2 6.72 -21.46 3.56
C TRP A 2 6.31 -22.46 2.50
N ALA A 3 6.15 -23.71 2.91
CA ALA A 3 5.45 -24.72 2.14
C ALA A 3 4.39 -25.37 3.03
N ARG A 4 3.37 -24.59 3.39
CA ARG A 4 2.11 -25.18 3.81
C ARG A 4 1.24 -25.36 2.57
N GLU A 5 1.04 -26.59 2.18
CA GLU A 5 -0.07 -27.01 1.33
C GLU A 5 -1.37 -26.45 1.91
N GLN A 6 -1.83 -25.32 1.38
CA GLN A 6 -3.20 -24.89 1.58
C GLN A 6 -4.04 -25.51 0.48
N MET A 7 -4.59 -26.68 0.78
CA MET A 7 -5.69 -27.24 0.02
C MET A 7 -6.93 -26.39 0.31
N ILE A 8 -7.23 -25.44 -0.54
CA ILE A 8 -8.51 -24.72 -0.48
C ILE A 8 -9.53 -25.61 -1.17
N GLN A 9 -10.34 -26.30 -0.41
CA GLN A 9 -11.52 -27.02 -0.92
C GLN A 9 -12.75 -26.17 -0.67
N PRO A 10 -13.30 -25.45 -1.65
CA PRO A 10 -14.63 -24.90 -1.51
C PRO A 10 -15.66 -26.03 -1.62
N THR A 11 -16.32 -26.35 -0.50
CA THR A 11 -17.47 -27.26 -0.50
C THR A 11 -18.71 -26.43 -0.78
N PHE A 12 -19.27 -26.54 -1.97
CA PHE A 12 -20.59 -25.98 -2.28
C PHE A 12 -21.65 -27.04 -1.95
N ALA A 13 -22.57 -26.70 -1.04
CA ALA A 13 -23.75 -27.53 -0.81
C ALA A 13 -24.64 -27.45 -2.07
N SER A 14 -24.93 -28.59 -2.67
CA SER A 14 -25.88 -28.69 -3.79
C SER A 14 -27.30 -28.46 -3.26
N THR A 15 -27.88 -27.30 -3.55
CA THR A 15 -29.33 -27.18 -3.61
C THR A 15 -29.79 -27.76 -4.97
N GLU A 16 -30.84 -28.56 -4.96
CA GLU A 16 -31.46 -29.15 -6.15
C GLU A 16 -32.01 -28.05 -7.07
N SER A 17 -31.15 -27.45 -7.88
CA SER A 17 -31.51 -26.64 -9.04
C SER A 17 -30.87 -27.29 -10.26
N GLU A 18 -31.64 -27.46 -11.34
CA GLU A 18 -31.19 -28.02 -12.63
C GLU A 18 -30.20 -27.11 -13.38
N GLU A 19 -29.59 -26.15 -12.70
CA GLU A 19 -28.59 -25.27 -13.29
C GLU A 19 -27.19 -25.89 -13.23
N PRO A 20 -26.42 -25.82 -14.31
CA PRO A 20 -25.05 -26.36 -14.36
C PRO A 20 -24.17 -25.61 -13.34
N GLY A 21 -23.73 -26.29 -12.31
CA GLY A 21 -22.86 -25.76 -11.26
C GLY A 21 -21.51 -26.49 -11.22
N VAL A 22 -20.46 -25.79 -10.79
CA VAL A 22 -19.15 -26.40 -10.52
C VAL A 22 -19.18 -27.03 -9.14
N GLY A 23 -19.16 -28.36 -9.05
CA GLY A 23 -19.24 -29.12 -7.79
C GLY A 23 -17.96 -29.08 -6.95
N SER A 24 -16.80 -28.98 -7.59
CA SER A 24 -15.52 -28.81 -6.90
C SER A 24 -14.45 -28.26 -7.85
N VAL A 25 -13.50 -27.50 -7.29
CA VAL A 25 -12.28 -27.08 -7.98
C VAL A 25 -11.11 -27.49 -7.11
N THR A 26 -10.20 -28.30 -7.65
CA THR A 26 -8.97 -28.69 -6.96
C THR A 26 -7.80 -27.95 -7.60
N ILE A 27 -7.07 -27.20 -6.78
CA ILE A 27 -5.84 -26.52 -7.20
C ILE A 27 -4.67 -27.31 -6.60
N SER A 28 -3.82 -27.90 -7.47
CA SER A 28 -2.63 -28.65 -7.06
C SER A 28 -1.38 -27.91 -7.51
N GLY A 29 -0.41 -27.76 -6.61
CA GLY A 29 0.86 -27.07 -6.84
C GLY A 29 1.20 -26.16 -5.65
N PRO A 30 2.29 -25.42 -5.74
CA PRO A 30 3.28 -25.40 -6.82
C PRO A 30 4.19 -26.63 -6.81
N TYR A 31 4.41 -27.26 -7.97
CA TYR A 31 5.35 -28.35 -8.11
C TYR A 31 6.78 -27.81 -8.28
N ASN A 32 7.74 -28.34 -7.49
CA ASN A 32 9.15 -27.92 -7.52
C ASN A 32 9.37 -26.41 -7.25
N ALA A 33 8.59 -25.82 -6.37
CA ALA A 33 8.73 -24.41 -6.02
C ALA A 33 10.14 -24.08 -5.50
N ARG A 34 10.79 -23.09 -6.10
CA ARG A 34 12.11 -22.58 -5.73
C ARG A 34 12.00 -21.21 -5.07
N GLY A 35 11.17 -21.09 -4.03
CA GLY A 35 10.89 -19.83 -3.35
C GLY A 35 9.89 -18.93 -4.10
N PRO A 36 9.69 -17.69 -3.66
CA PRO A 36 8.63 -16.80 -4.14
C PRO A 36 8.82 -16.29 -5.58
N GLY A 37 10.01 -16.50 -6.19
CA GLY A 37 10.32 -16.03 -7.55
C GLY A 37 10.29 -14.51 -7.71
N GLU A 38 10.59 -14.05 -8.92
CA GLU A 38 10.49 -12.63 -9.30
C GLU A 38 9.14 -12.38 -9.97
N THR A 39 8.28 -11.60 -9.30
CA THR A 39 7.00 -11.18 -9.84
C THR A 39 6.96 -9.66 -10.03
N PRO A 40 6.11 -9.12 -10.92
CA PRO A 40 5.93 -7.67 -11.06
C PRO A 40 5.55 -6.99 -9.73
N SER A 41 4.71 -7.65 -8.91
CA SER A 41 4.33 -7.13 -7.59
C SER A 41 5.51 -7.09 -6.63
N ARG A 42 6.35 -8.13 -6.63
CA ARG A 42 7.58 -8.17 -5.82
C ARG A 42 8.53 -7.05 -6.22
N GLY A 43 8.71 -6.79 -7.53
CA GLY A 43 9.55 -5.70 -8.03
C GLY A 43 9.03 -4.30 -7.63
N ARG A 44 7.73 -4.14 -7.45
CA ARG A 44 7.14 -2.88 -6.95
C ARG A 44 7.37 -2.67 -5.45
N ILE A 45 7.43 -3.75 -4.67
CA ILE A 45 7.72 -3.68 -3.22
C ILE A 45 9.22 -3.49 -3.01
N PHE A 46 10.03 -4.38 -3.56
CA PHE A 46 11.48 -4.37 -3.39
C PHE A 46 12.16 -3.46 -4.42
N VAL A 47 11.98 -2.14 -4.26
CA VAL A 47 12.61 -1.10 -5.11
C VAL A 47 14.13 -1.02 -4.96
N CYS A 48 14.69 -1.72 -3.99
CA CYS A 48 16.11 -1.99 -3.86
C CYS A 48 16.33 -3.37 -3.20
N ARG A 49 17.57 -3.89 -3.34
CA ARG A 49 17.99 -5.15 -2.71
C ARG A 49 19.34 -4.95 -2.05
N PRO A 50 19.48 -5.25 -0.75
CA PRO A 50 20.76 -5.14 -0.07
C PRO A 50 21.72 -6.19 -0.60
N THR A 51 22.96 -5.80 -0.86
CA THR A 51 24.04 -6.71 -1.29
C THR A 51 24.85 -7.23 -0.10
N ASN A 52 24.78 -6.53 1.03
CA ASN A 52 25.46 -6.86 2.26
C ASN A 52 24.64 -6.37 3.47
N SER A 53 25.07 -6.69 4.69
CA SER A 53 24.37 -6.30 5.91
C SER A 53 24.34 -4.80 6.18
N GLN A 54 25.30 -4.03 5.67
CA GLN A 54 25.35 -2.57 5.85
C GLN A 54 24.33 -1.87 4.95
N ASP A 55 23.99 -2.47 3.80
CA ASP A 55 23.00 -1.93 2.86
C ASP A 55 21.55 -2.19 3.29
N GLN A 56 21.33 -3.10 4.26
CA GLN A 56 19.98 -3.49 4.67
C GLN A 56 19.16 -2.33 5.21
N GLU A 57 19.71 -1.57 6.14
CA GLU A 57 18.99 -0.46 6.77
C GLU A 57 18.64 0.68 5.78
N PRO A 58 19.58 1.19 4.96
CA PRO A 58 19.23 2.18 3.94
C PRO A 58 18.21 1.67 2.93
N CYS A 59 18.32 0.40 2.53
CA CYS A 59 17.37 -0.21 1.60
C CYS A 59 15.98 -0.38 2.23
N ALA A 60 15.89 -0.88 3.45
CA ALA A 60 14.63 -0.99 4.18
C ALA A 60 13.95 0.38 4.35
N ARG A 61 14.69 1.39 4.74
CA ARG A 61 14.19 2.77 4.84
C ARG A 61 13.59 3.26 3.52
N LYS A 62 14.27 3.02 2.39
CA LYS A 62 13.78 3.38 1.06
C LYS A 62 12.50 2.64 0.71
N ILE A 63 12.45 1.33 0.92
CA ILE A 63 11.26 0.51 0.64
C ILE A 63 10.08 0.98 1.49
N ILE A 64 10.26 1.07 2.81
CA ILE A 64 9.20 1.39 3.77
C ILE A 64 8.67 2.81 3.55
N SER A 65 9.55 3.80 3.30
CA SER A 65 9.10 5.16 3.00
C SER A 65 8.32 5.26 1.69
N THR A 66 8.73 4.51 0.65
CA THR A 66 7.99 4.46 -0.62
C THR A 66 6.61 3.82 -0.44
N LEU A 67 6.55 2.68 0.25
CA LEU A 67 5.28 1.99 0.51
C LEU A 67 4.33 2.83 1.37
N ALA A 68 4.84 3.44 2.45
CA ALA A 68 4.06 4.30 3.31
C ALA A 68 3.57 5.57 2.60
N ARG A 69 4.40 6.19 1.76
CA ARG A 69 4.00 7.33 0.92
C ARG A 69 2.80 6.98 0.03
N HIS A 70 2.84 5.85 -0.65
CA HIS A 70 1.73 5.38 -1.49
C HIS A 70 0.50 5.02 -0.66
N ALA A 71 0.68 4.30 0.45
CA ALA A 71 -0.40 3.87 1.32
C ALA A 71 -1.13 5.06 1.97
N TYR A 72 -0.39 6.05 2.45
CA TYR A 72 -0.95 7.23 3.14
C TYR A 72 -1.26 8.38 2.17
N ARG A 73 -0.89 8.24 0.90
CA ARG A 73 -1.18 9.23 -0.17
C ARG A 73 -0.61 10.62 0.14
N ARG A 74 0.51 10.67 0.89
CA ARG A 74 1.21 11.88 1.30
C ARG A 74 2.68 11.62 1.53
N PRO A 75 3.55 12.63 1.53
CA PRO A 75 4.92 12.48 2.03
C PRO A 75 4.94 11.98 3.47
N ILE A 76 5.95 11.17 3.78
CA ILE A 76 6.22 10.69 5.14
C ILE A 76 7.21 11.64 5.79
N ALA A 77 6.87 12.15 6.97
CA ALA A 77 7.77 13.00 7.73
C ALA A 77 8.89 12.19 8.38
N ASP A 78 10.08 12.78 8.54
CA ASP A 78 11.24 12.09 9.11
C ASP A 78 10.97 11.54 10.51
N GLN A 79 10.14 12.22 11.30
CA GLN A 79 9.75 11.78 12.64
C GLN A 79 8.81 10.56 12.66
N GLU A 80 8.17 10.22 11.55
CA GLU A 80 7.30 9.04 11.42
C GLU A 80 8.09 7.77 11.08
N LEU A 81 9.23 7.91 10.39
CA LEU A 81 10.04 6.79 9.93
C LEU A 81 10.47 5.82 11.04
N PRO A 82 10.90 6.26 12.24
CA PRO A 82 11.27 5.33 13.29
C PRO A 82 10.14 4.38 13.70
N SER A 83 8.90 4.85 13.75
CA SER A 83 7.73 4.03 14.09
C SER A 83 7.38 3.01 13.01
N LEU A 84 7.68 3.32 11.74
CA LEU A 84 7.48 2.44 10.60
C LEU A 84 8.63 1.41 10.47
N LEU A 85 9.84 1.78 10.90
CA LEU A 85 11.01 0.90 10.89
C LEU A 85 11.06 -0.06 12.07
N ALA A 86 10.42 0.26 13.19
CA ALA A 86 10.45 -0.61 14.37
C ALA A 86 9.97 -2.06 14.08
N PRO A 87 8.85 -2.30 13.37
CA PRO A 87 8.47 -3.66 12.98
C PRO A 87 9.49 -4.34 12.04
N TYR A 88 10.12 -3.58 11.16
CA TYR A 88 11.18 -4.12 10.30
C TYR A 88 12.34 -4.69 11.12
N HIS A 89 12.78 -4.00 12.17
CA HIS A 89 13.86 -4.49 13.01
C HIS A 89 13.49 -5.80 13.70
N ILE A 90 12.24 -5.91 14.20
CA ILE A 90 11.75 -7.15 14.83
C ILE A 90 11.77 -8.30 13.82
N GLY A 91 11.14 -8.14 12.65
CA GLY A 91 11.07 -9.19 11.66
C GLY A 91 12.44 -9.57 11.08
N ARG A 92 13.35 -8.60 10.95
CA ARG A 92 14.72 -8.87 10.52
C ARG A 92 15.49 -9.75 11.49
N GLU A 93 15.28 -9.60 12.80
CA GLU A 93 15.91 -10.45 13.82
C GLU A 93 15.35 -11.87 13.83
N GLU A 94 14.05 -12.02 13.52
CA GLU A 94 13.37 -13.32 13.52
C GLU A 94 13.61 -14.12 12.24
N GLY A 95 13.59 -13.49 11.07
CA GLY A 95 13.59 -14.22 9.80
C GLY A 95 14.41 -13.58 8.68
N GLY A 96 14.98 -12.39 8.90
CA GLY A 96 15.84 -11.73 7.93
C GLY A 96 15.22 -10.51 7.27
N PHE A 97 15.86 -10.01 6.20
CA PHE A 97 15.49 -8.76 5.56
C PHE A 97 14.05 -8.73 5.05
N GLU A 98 13.61 -9.80 4.40
CA GLU A 98 12.28 -9.85 3.77
C GLU A 98 11.16 -9.93 4.80
N GLU A 99 11.33 -10.71 5.85
CA GLU A 99 10.42 -10.80 6.99
C GLU A 99 10.31 -9.46 7.71
N GLY A 100 11.41 -8.72 7.79
CA GLY A 100 11.39 -7.35 8.28
C GLY A 100 10.51 -6.43 7.44
N ILE A 101 10.65 -6.48 6.11
CA ILE A 101 9.80 -5.69 5.19
C ILE A 101 8.34 -6.15 5.29
N GLU A 102 8.07 -7.44 5.44
CA GLU A 102 6.72 -7.97 5.62
C GLU A 102 6.03 -7.38 6.86
N LEU A 103 6.69 -7.42 8.03
CA LEU A 103 6.12 -6.86 9.26
C LEU A 103 5.91 -5.34 9.17
N ALA A 104 6.83 -4.62 8.54
CA ALA A 104 6.65 -3.19 8.30
C ALA A 104 5.45 -2.92 7.37
N LEU A 105 5.28 -3.72 6.32
CA LEU A 105 4.12 -3.62 5.42
C LEU A 105 2.81 -3.93 6.14
N GLN A 106 2.77 -4.96 6.97
CA GLN A 106 1.61 -5.27 7.81
C GLN A 106 1.24 -4.07 8.71
N ARG A 107 2.22 -3.43 9.34
CA ARG A 107 2.01 -2.23 10.16
C ARG A 107 1.42 -1.07 9.36
N ILE A 108 1.89 -0.85 8.12
CA ILE A 108 1.35 0.18 7.22
C ILE A 108 -0.11 -0.12 6.88
N LEU A 109 -0.43 -1.36 6.52
CA LEU A 109 -1.76 -1.76 6.06
C LEU A 109 -2.83 -1.76 7.16
N VAL A 110 -2.46 -1.86 8.42
CA VAL A 110 -3.40 -1.76 9.55
C VAL A 110 -3.49 -0.35 10.15
N SER A 111 -2.75 0.61 9.59
CA SER A 111 -2.77 1.97 10.12
C SER A 111 -4.04 2.73 9.76
N PRO A 112 -4.53 3.64 10.63
CA PRO A 112 -5.67 4.48 10.30
C PRO A 112 -5.48 5.32 9.04
N GLU A 113 -4.26 5.78 8.75
CA GLU A 113 -3.91 6.57 7.56
C GLU A 113 -4.09 5.79 6.26
N PHE A 114 -3.95 4.47 6.30
CA PHE A 114 -4.26 3.60 5.16
C PHE A 114 -5.74 3.28 5.08
N LEU A 115 -6.34 2.84 6.21
CA LEU A 115 -7.70 2.32 6.26
C LEU A 115 -8.76 3.41 6.06
N PHE A 116 -8.49 4.61 6.55
CA PHE A 116 -9.46 5.71 6.53
C PHE A 116 -8.95 6.88 5.67
N ARG A 117 -9.90 7.62 5.14
CA ARG A 117 -9.66 8.91 4.53
C ARG A 117 -9.99 9.97 5.57
N ILE A 118 -8.95 10.48 6.25
CA ILE A 118 -9.10 11.49 7.30
C ILE A 118 -8.92 12.85 6.63
N GLU A 119 -10.00 13.60 6.54
CA GLU A 119 -10.00 15.01 6.11
C GLU A 119 -10.09 15.85 7.37
N GLN A 120 -9.24 16.87 7.46
CA GLN A 120 -9.23 17.78 8.62
C GLN A 120 -9.89 19.09 8.24
N ASP A 121 -10.98 19.39 8.93
CA ASP A 121 -11.59 20.70 8.82
C ASP A 121 -10.65 21.78 9.39
N PRO A 122 -10.59 22.98 8.79
CA PRO A 122 -9.87 24.09 9.39
C PRO A 122 -10.50 24.48 10.74
N GLU A 123 -9.64 24.78 11.72
CA GLU A 123 -10.04 24.99 13.12
C GLU A 123 -10.97 26.22 13.34
N ASP A 124 -10.90 27.22 12.43
CA ASP A 124 -11.58 28.51 12.58
C ASP A 124 -12.77 28.71 11.65
N ILE A 125 -13.41 27.64 11.18
CA ILE A 125 -14.56 27.76 10.26
C ILE A 125 -15.88 27.56 11.00
N GLU A 126 -16.82 28.48 10.82
CA GLU A 126 -18.19 28.35 11.32
C GLU A 126 -18.93 27.16 10.67
N PRO A 127 -19.72 26.39 11.45
CA PRO A 127 -20.50 25.28 10.92
C PRO A 127 -21.37 25.68 9.73
N GLY A 128 -21.27 24.91 8.65
CA GLY A 128 -22.03 25.17 7.41
C GLY A 128 -21.35 26.10 6.40
N THR A 129 -20.16 26.61 6.70
CA THR A 129 -19.40 27.44 5.76
C THR A 129 -18.60 26.54 4.80
N ALA A 130 -18.70 26.80 3.49
CA ALA A 130 -17.91 26.10 2.48
C ALA A 130 -16.45 26.58 2.50
N TYR A 131 -15.53 25.66 2.48
CA TYR A 131 -14.08 25.93 2.43
C TYR A 131 -13.39 25.07 1.38
N PRO A 132 -12.25 25.51 0.81
CA PRO A 132 -11.49 24.72 -0.12
C PRO A 132 -10.76 23.59 0.63
N ILE A 133 -10.88 22.35 0.14
CA ILE A 133 -10.12 21.21 0.67
C ILE A 133 -8.61 21.40 0.43
N ARG A 134 -7.79 20.72 1.22
CA ARG A 134 -6.33 20.76 1.06
C ARG A 134 -5.92 20.04 -0.21
N ASP A 135 -4.80 20.44 -0.80
CA ASP A 135 -4.33 19.90 -2.07
C ASP A 135 -4.09 18.35 -2.02
N LEU A 136 -3.58 17.80 -0.92
CA LEU A 136 -3.42 16.36 -0.76
C LEU A 136 -4.76 15.61 -0.70
N GLU A 137 -5.76 16.19 -0.08
CA GLU A 137 -7.13 15.67 -0.07
C GLU A 137 -7.75 15.74 -1.46
N LEU A 138 -7.53 16.86 -2.16
CA LEU A 138 -7.97 17.04 -3.55
C LEU A 138 -7.31 15.99 -4.46
N ALA A 139 -6.00 15.79 -4.36
CA ALA A 139 -5.27 14.78 -5.12
C ALA A 139 -5.86 13.37 -4.91
N SER A 140 -6.13 13.02 -3.65
CA SER A 140 -6.74 11.73 -3.32
C SER A 140 -8.16 11.61 -3.90
N ARG A 141 -9.02 12.62 -3.75
CA ARG A 141 -10.38 12.60 -4.31
C ARG A 141 -10.37 12.49 -5.83
N LEU A 142 -9.53 13.30 -6.49
CA LEU A 142 -9.41 13.36 -7.94
C LEU A 142 -8.99 12.01 -8.52
N SER A 143 -7.94 11.40 -7.98
CA SER A 143 -7.42 10.13 -8.47
C SER A 143 -8.41 8.98 -8.30
N PHE A 144 -9.09 8.90 -7.17
CA PHE A 144 -10.12 7.88 -6.97
C PHE A 144 -11.36 8.11 -7.83
N PHE A 145 -11.74 9.37 -8.08
CA PHE A 145 -12.88 9.69 -8.92
C PHE A 145 -12.61 9.35 -10.39
N LEU A 146 -11.44 9.72 -10.91
CA LEU A 146 -11.12 9.55 -12.33
C LEU A 146 -10.59 8.15 -12.67
N TRP A 147 -9.73 7.57 -11.80
CA TRP A 147 -8.99 6.34 -12.11
C TRP A 147 -9.27 5.19 -11.15
N SER A 148 -10.11 5.38 -10.14
CA SER A 148 -10.37 4.38 -9.09
C SER A 148 -9.08 3.84 -8.44
N SER A 149 -8.06 4.69 -8.34
CA SER A 149 -6.72 4.35 -7.87
C SER A 149 -6.17 5.43 -6.93
N ILE A 150 -5.07 5.10 -6.25
CA ILE A 150 -4.29 6.08 -5.48
C ILE A 150 -3.67 7.13 -6.41
N PRO A 151 -3.42 8.36 -5.92
CA PRO A 151 -2.69 9.37 -6.69
C PRO A 151 -1.27 8.87 -7.01
N ASP A 152 -0.80 9.20 -8.21
CA ASP A 152 0.59 8.95 -8.60
C ASP A 152 1.55 9.92 -7.91
N ASP A 153 2.85 9.66 -8.05
CA ASP A 153 3.89 10.49 -7.42
C ASP A 153 3.86 11.93 -7.91
N THR A 154 3.54 12.16 -9.18
CA THR A 154 3.44 13.50 -9.76
C THR A 154 2.33 14.30 -9.10
N LEU A 155 1.16 13.71 -8.97
CA LEU A 155 -0.01 14.36 -8.35
C LEU A 155 0.23 14.62 -6.86
N VAL A 156 0.86 13.68 -6.14
CA VAL A 156 1.25 13.87 -4.72
C VAL A 156 2.28 14.99 -4.57
N ASP A 157 3.26 15.08 -5.48
CA ASP A 157 4.29 16.13 -5.43
C ASP A 157 3.70 17.52 -5.70
N LEU A 158 2.81 17.65 -6.68
CA LEU A 158 2.09 18.91 -6.96
C LEU A 158 1.22 19.33 -5.76
N ALA A 159 0.49 18.38 -5.19
CA ALA A 159 -0.32 18.60 -4.00
C ALA A 159 0.52 19.05 -2.79
N THR A 160 1.67 18.41 -2.57
CA THR A 160 2.58 18.77 -1.48
C THR A 160 3.12 20.18 -1.60
N ARG A 161 3.29 20.67 -2.83
CA ARG A 161 3.71 22.06 -3.13
C ARG A 161 2.56 23.06 -3.15
N GLY A 162 1.31 22.64 -2.91
CA GLY A 162 0.14 23.52 -2.95
C GLY A 162 -0.21 24.03 -4.35
N GLN A 163 0.17 23.30 -5.41
CA GLN A 163 0.04 23.73 -6.80
C GLN A 163 -1.27 23.28 -7.46
N LEU A 164 -2.06 22.42 -6.86
CA LEU A 164 -3.33 21.95 -7.43
C LEU A 164 -4.44 23.00 -7.41
N LYS A 165 -4.24 24.11 -6.70
CA LYS A 165 -5.14 25.27 -6.73
C LYS A 165 -5.04 26.08 -8.01
N ASP A 166 -3.95 25.92 -8.79
CA ASP A 166 -3.81 26.56 -10.10
C ASP A 166 -4.62 25.76 -11.15
N PRO A 167 -5.64 26.40 -11.79
CA PRO A 167 -6.47 25.70 -12.77
C PRO A 167 -5.67 25.12 -13.94
N THR A 168 -4.57 25.77 -14.35
CA THR A 168 -3.76 25.30 -15.48
C THR A 168 -2.92 24.07 -15.12
N VAL A 169 -2.52 23.96 -13.85
CA VAL A 169 -1.84 22.77 -13.32
C VAL A 169 -2.85 21.63 -13.15
N LEU A 170 -4.01 21.93 -12.58
CA LEU A 170 -5.06 20.94 -12.34
C LEU A 170 -5.56 20.33 -13.66
N GLU A 171 -5.81 21.16 -14.69
CA GLU A 171 -6.27 20.71 -16.01
C GLU A 171 -5.32 19.70 -16.66
N LYS A 172 -4.01 19.84 -16.43
CA LYS A 172 -3.00 18.89 -16.96
C LYS A 172 -2.98 17.54 -16.23
N GLN A 173 -3.59 17.46 -15.05
CA GLN A 173 -3.65 16.25 -14.25
C GLN A 173 -4.97 15.48 -14.45
N VAL A 174 -5.89 16.00 -15.21
CA VAL A 174 -7.20 15.43 -15.57
C VAL A 174 -7.20 14.90 -17.00
#